data_58d397641e57dc03539d1f5d2632f8b0
#
_entry.id   58d397641e57dc03539d1f5d2632f8b0
#
_cell.length_a   1.000
_cell.length_b   1.000
_cell.length_c   1.000
_cell.angle_alpha   90.00
_cell.angle_beta   90.00
_cell.angle_gamma   90.00
#
_symmetry.space_group_name_H-M   'P 1'
#
loop_
_entity.id
_entity.type
_entity.pdbx_description
1 polymer ?
#
loop_
_entity_poly.entity_id
_entity_poly.type
_entity_poly.pdbx_seq_one_letter_code
_entity_poly.pdbx_strand_id
1 'polypeptide(L)'
;VSLYHAFRPLLFRMDAETVHERILAAIERGWIKGPGPVSAPVTRFGVNAQPGNERPRMFRLPGDQALINRLGFNNEGADAVAPRLENRPKNLVLGVNIGKSKVTPLEQAADDYAYSFQRLKDAADYVTVNVSSPNTPGLRTLQDRGPLSQILWRLREMDGTKPLFIKIAPDLNDEQIADVAALVNDLDITGVVATNTTISRTGLKQDPGQEGGLSGAPLAGRSREVLALIRQQLDAGRTVINVGGIHDEEEARARFVQGADLIQVYTGWVYGGPDFPARIARAIASPVLPS
;
A
#
# COMPACT_ATOMS: atom_id res chain seq x y z
N VAL A 1 20.85 16.55 10.81
CA VAL A 1 20.75 15.98 9.43
C VAL A 1 21.12 14.52 9.54
N SER A 2 20.21 13.61 9.18
CA SER A 2 20.45 12.16 9.22
C SER A 2 21.61 11.82 8.28
N LEU A 3 22.51 10.92 8.71
CA LEU A 3 23.59 10.35 7.88
C LEU A 3 23.05 9.88 6.51
N TYR A 4 21.82 9.42 6.47
CA TYR A 4 21.15 9.03 5.22
C TYR A 4 21.15 10.13 4.17
N HIS A 5 20.82 11.37 4.55
CA HIS A 5 20.77 12.49 3.60
C HIS A 5 22.16 12.82 3.00
N ALA A 6 23.24 12.57 3.74
CA ALA A 6 24.59 12.73 3.21
C ALA A 6 24.95 11.66 2.17
N PHE A 7 24.53 10.42 2.38
CA PHE A 7 24.80 9.30 1.47
C PHE A 7 23.76 9.11 0.36
N ARG A 8 22.55 9.70 0.50
CA ARG A 8 21.47 9.58 -0.47
C ARG A 8 21.87 9.87 -1.93
N PRO A 9 22.65 10.92 -2.24
CA PRO A 9 23.05 11.18 -3.63
C PRO A 9 23.87 10.03 -4.26
N LEU A 10 24.69 9.35 -3.44
CA LEU A 10 25.45 8.19 -3.91
C LEU A 10 24.53 6.97 -4.12
N LEU A 11 23.66 6.70 -3.16
CA LEU A 11 22.68 5.61 -3.24
C LEU A 11 21.75 5.79 -4.45
N PHE A 12 21.40 7.02 -4.80
CA PHE A 12 20.49 7.30 -5.90
C PHE A 12 21.13 7.16 -7.29
N ARG A 13 22.46 7.01 -7.37
CA ARG A 13 23.15 6.64 -8.61
C ARG A 13 23.07 5.14 -8.92
N MET A 14 22.74 4.32 -7.91
CA MET A 14 22.59 2.87 -8.07
C MET A 14 21.15 2.54 -8.50
N ASP A 15 20.94 1.34 -9.04
CA ASP A 15 19.62 0.81 -9.34
C ASP A 15 18.70 0.87 -8.12
N ALA A 16 17.45 1.28 -8.32
CA ALA A 16 16.52 1.57 -7.23
C ALA A 16 16.15 0.33 -6.42
N GLU A 17 15.93 -0.79 -7.09
CA GLU A 17 15.55 -2.06 -6.45
C GLU A 17 16.73 -2.66 -5.69
N THR A 18 17.93 -2.62 -6.27
CA THR A 18 19.17 -3.07 -5.62
C THR A 18 19.46 -2.30 -4.33
N VAL A 19 19.26 -0.98 -4.31
CA VAL A 19 19.43 -0.18 -3.08
C VAL A 19 18.38 -0.56 -2.04
N HIS A 20 17.12 -0.73 -2.44
CA HIS A 20 16.05 -1.15 -1.54
C HIS A 20 16.38 -2.50 -0.87
N GLU A 21 16.75 -3.51 -1.66
CA GLU A 21 17.14 -4.83 -1.15
C GLU A 21 18.34 -4.75 -0.17
N ARG A 22 19.36 -3.96 -0.51
CA ARG A 22 20.54 -3.78 0.37
C ARG A 22 20.21 -3.08 1.67
N ILE A 23 19.34 -2.06 1.65
CA ILE A 23 18.91 -1.36 2.87
C ILE A 23 18.09 -2.30 3.75
N LEU A 24 17.16 -3.07 3.18
CA LEU A 24 16.40 -4.07 3.94
C LEU A 24 17.34 -5.10 4.58
N ALA A 25 18.29 -5.66 3.83
CA ALA A 25 19.26 -6.60 4.35
C ALA A 25 20.15 -5.98 5.46
N ALA A 26 20.47 -4.70 5.39
CA ALA A 26 21.21 -4.00 6.43
C ALA A 26 20.36 -3.78 7.69
N ILE A 27 19.07 -3.54 7.56
CA ILE A 27 18.12 -3.46 8.68
C ILE A 27 17.97 -4.84 9.34
N GLU A 28 17.77 -5.90 8.56
CA GLU A 28 17.66 -7.29 9.05
C GLU A 28 18.91 -7.73 9.84
N ARG A 29 20.10 -7.30 9.41
CA ARG A 29 21.37 -7.58 10.09
C ARG A 29 21.65 -6.65 11.28
N GLY A 30 20.75 -5.71 11.57
CA GLY A 30 20.92 -4.73 12.65
C GLY A 30 21.97 -3.64 12.40
N TRP A 31 22.50 -3.52 11.18
CA TRP A 31 23.47 -2.48 10.80
C TRP A 31 22.85 -1.10 10.70
N ILE A 32 21.58 -1.05 10.37
CA ILE A 32 20.76 0.16 10.35
C ILE A 32 19.60 -0.06 11.30
N LYS A 33 19.40 0.84 12.26
CA LYS A 33 18.21 0.81 13.10
C LYS A 33 16.98 1.04 12.21
N GLY A 34 16.09 0.06 12.21
CA GLY A 34 14.78 0.21 11.59
C GLY A 34 13.94 1.28 12.28
N PRO A 35 12.79 1.61 11.72
CA PRO A 35 11.94 2.72 12.19
C PRO A 35 11.35 2.56 13.60
N GLY A 36 11.69 1.51 14.35
CA GLY A 36 11.06 1.18 15.63
C GLY A 36 9.68 0.53 15.44
N PRO A 37 8.90 0.31 16.50
CA PRO A 37 7.60 -0.34 16.41
C PRO A 37 6.60 0.60 15.73
N VAL A 38 6.62 0.60 14.43
CA VAL A 38 5.54 1.10 13.57
C VAL A 38 4.84 -0.12 13.01
N SER A 39 3.52 -0.09 12.97
CA SER A 39 2.75 -1.09 12.25
C SER A 39 3.35 -1.32 10.88
N ALA A 40 3.87 -2.50 10.63
CA ALA A 40 4.47 -2.81 9.35
C ALA A 40 3.38 -3.26 8.38
N PRO A 41 3.11 -2.52 7.32
CA PRO A 41 2.34 -3.03 6.21
C PRO A 41 3.23 -3.97 5.44
N VAL A 42 2.72 -5.14 5.17
CA VAL A 42 3.52 -6.13 4.53
C VAL A 42 2.99 -6.58 3.21
N THR A 43 3.92 -6.84 2.43
CA THR A 43 4.12 -7.78 1.34
C THR A 43 2.86 -8.41 0.76
N ARG A 44 2.78 -8.36 -0.52
CA ARG A 44 1.72 -8.83 -1.41
C ARG A 44 1.92 -10.32 -1.69
N PHE A 45 0.92 -11.13 -1.44
CA PHE A 45 1.00 -12.56 -1.68
C PHE A 45 -0.08 -13.00 -2.68
N GLY A 46 0.30 -13.78 -3.66
CA GLY A 46 -0.58 -14.58 -4.49
C GLY A 46 -0.43 -16.05 -4.12
N VAL A 47 -1.25 -16.92 -4.73
CA VAL A 47 -1.21 -18.38 -4.52
C VAL A 47 0.16 -18.97 -4.84
N ASN A 48 0.79 -18.52 -5.92
CA ASN A 48 2.06 -19.02 -6.41
C ASN A 48 3.17 -17.99 -6.31
N ALA A 49 4.42 -18.47 -6.21
CA ALA A 49 5.60 -17.63 -6.36
C ALA A 49 5.57 -16.86 -7.68
N GLN A 50 5.83 -15.56 -7.62
CA GLN A 50 5.84 -14.70 -8.80
C GLN A 50 7.15 -13.93 -8.87
N PRO A 51 7.92 -14.06 -9.97
CA PRO A 51 9.15 -13.30 -10.15
C PRO A 51 8.91 -11.80 -10.30
N GLY A 52 7.66 -11.41 -10.58
CA GLY A 52 7.29 -10.06 -10.96
C GLY A 52 7.57 -9.79 -12.45
N ASN A 53 7.51 -8.52 -12.83
CA ASN A 53 7.84 -8.07 -14.17
C ASN A 53 9.37 -8.00 -14.36
N GLU A 54 9.82 -7.92 -15.63
CA GLU A 54 11.23 -7.80 -15.98
C GLU A 54 11.89 -6.54 -15.39
N ARG A 55 13.15 -6.64 -15.06
CA ARG A 55 13.99 -5.51 -14.61
C ARG A 55 14.57 -4.74 -15.82
N PRO A 56 14.78 -3.40 -15.69
CA PRO A 56 14.49 -2.55 -14.54
C PRO A 56 12.99 -2.26 -14.41
N ARG A 57 12.51 -2.24 -13.19
CA ARG A 57 11.08 -2.11 -12.88
C ARG A 57 10.76 -1.11 -11.76
N MET A 58 11.76 -0.34 -11.33
CA MET A 58 11.63 0.75 -10.37
C MET A 58 12.51 1.92 -10.78
N PHE A 59 11.91 3.10 -10.92
CA PHE A 59 12.57 4.31 -11.42
C PHE A 59 12.35 5.45 -10.42
N ARG A 60 13.46 6.08 -9.98
CA ARG A 60 13.40 7.27 -9.12
C ARG A 60 13.30 8.52 -9.97
N LEU A 61 12.47 9.45 -9.52
CA LEU A 61 12.32 10.79 -10.07
C LEU A 61 12.67 11.81 -8.97
N PRO A 62 13.98 12.06 -8.73
CA PRO A 62 14.41 12.87 -7.59
C PRO A 62 13.88 14.30 -7.62
N GLY A 63 13.77 14.91 -8.81
CA GLY A 63 13.25 16.26 -8.99
C GLY A 63 11.79 16.42 -8.57
N ASP A 64 11.02 15.33 -8.54
CA ASP A 64 9.60 15.30 -8.20
C ASP A 64 9.35 14.55 -6.88
N GLN A 65 10.39 14.07 -6.19
CA GLN A 65 10.27 13.19 -5.02
C GLN A 65 9.30 12.02 -5.28
N ALA A 66 9.46 11.38 -6.43
CA ALA A 66 8.53 10.39 -6.93
C ALA A 66 9.23 9.09 -7.36
N LEU A 67 8.44 8.02 -7.46
CA LEU A 67 8.84 6.73 -8.02
C LEU A 67 7.83 6.28 -9.07
N ILE A 68 8.33 5.70 -10.16
CA ILE A 68 7.52 4.85 -11.03
C ILE A 68 7.93 3.40 -10.78
N ASN A 69 6.96 2.50 -10.61
CA ASN A 69 7.22 1.09 -10.46
C ASN A 69 6.28 0.23 -11.30
N ARG A 70 6.82 -0.87 -11.82
CA ARG A 70 6.10 -1.96 -12.46
C ARG A 70 6.50 -3.32 -11.89
N LEU A 71 6.54 -3.42 -10.55
CA LEU A 71 7.04 -4.61 -9.84
C LEU A 71 6.30 -5.90 -10.21
N GLY A 72 4.97 -5.83 -10.41
CA GLY A 72 4.18 -6.99 -10.84
C GLY A 72 4.01 -8.06 -9.75
N PHE A 73 3.89 -7.64 -8.48
CA PHE A 73 3.67 -8.54 -7.33
C PHE A 73 4.74 -9.62 -7.16
N ASN A 74 6.02 -9.26 -7.30
CA ASN A 74 7.10 -10.20 -7.00
C ASN A 74 7.02 -10.70 -5.55
N ASN A 75 6.88 -12.01 -5.37
CA ASN A 75 6.76 -12.67 -4.08
C ASN A 75 6.95 -14.20 -4.22
N GLU A 76 7.13 -14.89 -3.10
CA GLU A 76 7.37 -16.34 -3.07
C GLU A 76 6.08 -17.16 -2.89
N GLY A 77 4.92 -16.52 -2.88
CA GLY A 77 3.62 -17.16 -2.68
C GLY A 77 3.22 -17.32 -1.22
N ALA A 78 1.92 -17.51 -1.00
CA ALA A 78 1.32 -17.56 0.34
C ALA A 78 1.89 -18.72 1.18
N ASP A 79 2.12 -19.88 0.57
CA ASP A 79 2.64 -21.07 1.27
C ASP A 79 4.05 -20.86 1.81
N ALA A 80 4.92 -20.22 1.04
CA ALA A 80 6.30 -19.95 1.47
C ALA A 80 6.38 -18.86 2.55
N VAL A 81 5.42 -17.94 2.54
CA VAL A 81 5.43 -16.79 3.46
C VAL A 81 4.74 -17.11 4.79
N ALA A 82 3.66 -17.88 4.80
CA ALA A 82 2.90 -18.18 6.01
C ALA A 82 3.78 -18.66 7.19
N PRO A 83 4.68 -19.64 7.04
CA PRO A 83 5.52 -20.11 8.15
C PRO A 83 6.46 -19.03 8.72
N ARG A 84 6.90 -18.09 7.87
CA ARG A 84 7.75 -16.97 8.32
C ARG A 84 7.01 -15.97 9.18
N LEU A 85 5.71 -15.77 8.92
CA LEU A 85 4.86 -14.87 9.68
C LEU A 85 4.46 -15.41 11.05
N GLU A 86 4.44 -16.73 11.24
CA GLU A 86 4.15 -17.36 12.53
C GLU A 86 5.13 -16.92 13.63
N ASN A 87 6.38 -16.64 13.26
CA ASN A 87 7.45 -16.20 14.17
C ASN A 87 7.61 -14.68 14.26
N ARG A 88 6.63 -13.89 13.80
CA ARG A 88 6.69 -12.43 13.89
C ARG A 88 6.75 -11.91 15.34
N PRO A 89 7.36 -10.74 15.60
CA PRO A 89 7.29 -10.10 16.89
C PRO A 89 5.84 -9.88 17.34
N LYS A 90 5.47 -10.34 18.54
CA LYS A 90 4.08 -10.28 19.04
C LYS A 90 3.56 -8.87 19.30
N ASN A 91 4.46 -7.91 19.47
CA ASN A 91 4.13 -6.49 19.68
C ASN A 91 4.00 -5.68 18.37
N LEU A 92 4.07 -6.36 17.22
CA LEU A 92 3.93 -5.74 15.91
C LEU A 92 2.54 -6.01 15.33
N VAL A 93 1.80 -4.96 15.00
CA VAL A 93 0.56 -5.08 14.23
C VAL A 93 0.90 -5.36 12.78
N LEU A 94 0.49 -6.52 12.29
CA LEU A 94 0.79 -7.00 10.95
C LEU A 94 -0.44 -6.96 10.04
N GLY A 95 -0.39 -6.13 9.01
CA GLY A 95 -1.34 -6.19 7.90
C GLY A 95 -0.80 -7.02 6.74
N VAL A 96 -1.58 -7.95 6.24
CA VAL A 96 -1.26 -8.72 5.04
C VAL A 96 -2.06 -8.19 3.86
N ASN A 97 -1.36 -7.94 2.75
CA ASN A 97 -1.96 -7.41 1.53
C ASN A 97 -1.98 -8.52 0.47
N ILE A 98 -3.15 -9.08 0.19
CA ILE A 98 -3.34 -10.14 -0.79
C ILE A 98 -3.79 -9.59 -2.15
N GLY A 99 -3.31 -10.20 -3.22
CA GLY A 99 -3.65 -9.83 -4.60
C GLY A 99 -3.71 -11.06 -5.50
N LYS A 100 -4.44 -10.95 -6.61
CA LYS A 100 -4.54 -12.03 -7.59
C LYS A 100 -3.19 -12.33 -8.23
N SER A 101 -2.85 -13.60 -8.33
CA SER A 101 -1.68 -14.09 -9.06
C SER A 101 -1.76 -13.70 -10.54
N LYS A 102 -0.62 -13.36 -11.15
CA LYS A 102 -0.58 -12.96 -12.57
C LYS A 102 -1.10 -14.07 -13.50
N VAL A 103 -0.81 -15.33 -13.16
CA VAL A 103 -1.20 -16.51 -13.95
C VAL A 103 -2.66 -16.93 -13.77
N THR A 104 -3.32 -16.49 -12.69
CA THR A 104 -4.72 -16.83 -12.43
C THR A 104 -5.65 -16.03 -13.35
N PRO A 105 -6.58 -16.67 -14.09
CA PRO A 105 -7.60 -15.98 -14.87
C PRO A 105 -8.49 -15.09 -13.99
N LEU A 106 -9.10 -14.05 -14.59
CA LEU A 106 -9.93 -13.10 -13.83
C LEU A 106 -11.16 -13.76 -13.22
N GLU A 107 -11.77 -14.70 -13.91
CA GLU A 107 -12.95 -15.47 -13.47
C GLU A 107 -12.65 -16.37 -12.25
N GLN A 108 -11.41 -16.68 -12.00
CA GLN A 108 -10.94 -17.46 -10.83
C GLN A 108 -10.35 -16.57 -9.72
N ALA A 109 -10.50 -15.26 -9.83
CA ALA A 109 -9.92 -14.33 -8.89
C ALA A 109 -10.37 -14.57 -7.45
N ALA A 110 -11.67 -14.80 -7.24
CA ALA A 110 -12.23 -15.02 -5.90
C ALA A 110 -11.60 -16.23 -5.19
N ASP A 111 -11.32 -17.31 -5.91
CA ASP A 111 -10.65 -18.49 -5.35
C ASP A 111 -9.17 -18.24 -5.03
N ASP A 112 -8.47 -17.48 -5.87
CA ASP A 112 -7.07 -17.08 -5.62
C ASP A 112 -6.96 -16.19 -4.36
N TYR A 113 -7.84 -15.20 -4.19
CA TYR A 113 -7.92 -14.40 -2.97
C TYR A 113 -8.28 -15.26 -1.75
N ALA A 114 -9.24 -16.18 -1.88
CA ALA A 114 -9.67 -17.07 -0.81
C ALA A 114 -8.54 -17.99 -0.35
N TYR A 115 -7.77 -18.55 -1.28
CA TYR A 115 -6.61 -19.37 -0.95
C TYR A 115 -5.56 -18.57 -0.17
N SER A 116 -5.16 -17.41 -0.67
CA SER A 116 -4.19 -16.54 0.01
C SER A 116 -4.68 -16.11 1.39
N PHE A 117 -5.97 -15.78 1.51
CA PHE A 117 -6.61 -15.46 2.76
C PHE A 117 -6.54 -16.60 3.77
N GLN A 118 -6.93 -17.81 3.37
CA GLN A 118 -6.88 -19.00 4.23
C GLN A 118 -5.49 -19.28 4.78
N ARG A 119 -4.46 -19.06 3.97
CA ARG A 119 -3.07 -19.34 4.36
C ARG A 119 -2.48 -18.30 5.32
N LEU A 120 -2.98 -17.06 5.29
CA LEU A 120 -2.31 -15.90 5.91
C LEU A 120 -3.13 -15.23 7.01
N LYS A 121 -4.45 -15.46 7.07
CA LYS A 121 -5.35 -14.76 7.99
C LYS A 121 -4.98 -14.93 9.46
N ASP A 122 -4.53 -16.11 9.87
CA ASP A 122 -4.23 -16.40 11.28
C ASP A 122 -2.94 -15.73 11.75
N ALA A 123 -2.00 -15.50 10.83
CA ALA A 123 -0.77 -14.76 11.11
C ALA A 123 -0.92 -13.24 11.03
N ALA A 124 -2.03 -12.74 10.48
CA ALA A 124 -2.29 -11.32 10.26
C ALA A 124 -3.26 -10.74 11.29
N ASP A 125 -3.05 -9.48 11.70
CA ASP A 125 -4.03 -8.73 12.50
C ASP A 125 -5.15 -8.18 11.62
N TYR A 126 -4.85 -7.84 10.36
CA TYR A 126 -5.82 -7.46 9.34
C TYR A 126 -5.37 -7.89 7.94
N VAL A 127 -6.31 -8.01 7.02
CA VAL A 127 -6.03 -8.36 5.63
C VAL A 127 -6.52 -7.27 4.69
N THR A 128 -5.71 -6.90 3.71
CA THR A 128 -6.04 -5.95 2.64
C THR A 128 -6.22 -6.68 1.31
N VAL A 129 -7.38 -6.57 0.71
CA VAL A 129 -7.72 -7.05 -0.63
C VAL A 129 -7.25 -6.01 -1.65
N ASN A 130 -6.19 -6.32 -2.41
CA ASN A 130 -5.58 -5.41 -3.36
C ASN A 130 -6.05 -5.69 -4.79
N VAL A 131 -7.04 -4.94 -5.23
CA VAL A 131 -7.61 -4.99 -6.58
C VAL A 131 -7.13 -3.83 -7.47
N SER A 132 -6.13 -3.05 -7.03
CA SER A 132 -5.84 -1.72 -7.57
C SER A 132 -4.48 -1.58 -8.26
N SER A 133 -3.66 -2.64 -8.36
CA SER A 133 -2.35 -2.54 -9.01
C SER A 133 -2.48 -2.31 -10.52
N PRO A 134 -1.80 -1.29 -11.08
CA PRO A 134 -1.78 -1.09 -12.52
C PRO A 134 -0.83 -2.07 -13.25
N ASN A 135 -0.03 -2.83 -12.49
CA ASN A 135 1.09 -3.62 -13.01
C ASN A 135 0.73 -5.10 -13.26
N THR A 136 -0.55 -5.45 -13.08
CA THR A 136 -1.10 -6.79 -13.35
C THR A 136 -2.26 -6.64 -14.33
N PRO A 137 -2.19 -7.25 -15.52
CA PRO A 137 -3.23 -7.12 -16.54
C PRO A 137 -4.62 -7.45 -15.99
N GLY A 138 -5.60 -6.62 -16.29
CA GLY A 138 -6.99 -6.80 -15.91
C GLY A 138 -7.32 -6.71 -14.43
N LEU A 139 -6.33 -6.59 -13.53
CA LEU A 139 -6.60 -6.58 -12.08
C LEU A 139 -7.56 -5.47 -11.65
N ARG A 140 -7.47 -4.29 -12.28
CA ARG A 140 -8.29 -3.14 -11.92
C ARG A 140 -9.76 -3.29 -12.26
N THR A 141 -10.14 -4.20 -13.19
CA THR A 141 -11.55 -4.52 -13.45
C THR A 141 -12.20 -5.26 -12.27
N LEU A 142 -11.39 -5.82 -11.38
CA LEU A 142 -11.90 -6.40 -10.12
C LEU A 142 -12.34 -5.34 -9.10
N GLN A 143 -12.15 -4.04 -9.37
CA GLN A 143 -12.73 -2.96 -8.58
C GLN A 143 -14.20 -2.69 -8.90
N ASP A 144 -14.68 -3.20 -10.04
CA ASP A 144 -16.09 -3.10 -10.40
C ASP A 144 -16.95 -3.85 -9.39
N ARG A 145 -18.15 -3.31 -9.09
CA ARG A 145 -19.02 -3.78 -8.00
C ARG A 145 -19.26 -5.30 -8.01
N GLY A 146 -19.50 -5.90 -9.17
CA GLY A 146 -19.79 -7.34 -9.30
C GLY A 146 -18.62 -8.23 -8.88
N PRO A 147 -17.47 -8.17 -9.56
CA PRO A 147 -16.29 -8.96 -9.19
C PRO A 147 -15.80 -8.70 -7.77
N LEU A 148 -15.80 -7.43 -7.32
CA LEU A 148 -15.36 -7.07 -5.98
C LEU A 148 -16.26 -7.67 -4.91
N SER A 149 -17.59 -7.62 -5.09
CA SER A 149 -18.54 -8.20 -4.15
C SER A 149 -18.36 -9.71 -3.99
N GLN A 150 -18.09 -10.44 -5.08
CA GLN A 150 -17.83 -11.89 -5.05
C GLN A 150 -16.58 -12.21 -4.19
N ILE A 151 -15.49 -11.46 -4.38
CA ILE A 151 -14.28 -11.64 -3.61
C ILE A 151 -14.55 -11.39 -2.12
N LEU A 152 -15.14 -10.24 -1.79
CA LEU A 152 -15.38 -9.84 -0.40
C LEU A 152 -16.33 -10.78 0.33
N TRP A 153 -17.43 -11.14 -0.31
CA TRP A 153 -18.41 -12.08 0.25
C TRP A 153 -17.77 -13.43 0.53
N ARG A 154 -16.96 -13.95 -0.40
CA ARG A 154 -16.21 -15.21 -0.22
C ARG A 154 -15.28 -15.17 1.01
N LEU A 155 -14.56 -14.07 1.20
CA LEU A 155 -13.67 -13.92 2.35
C LEU A 155 -14.43 -13.78 3.67
N ARG A 156 -15.56 -13.07 3.65
CA ARG A 156 -16.43 -12.93 4.83
C ARG A 156 -17.08 -14.24 5.26
N GLU A 157 -17.47 -15.11 4.31
CA GLU A 157 -17.93 -16.46 4.63
C GLU A 157 -16.85 -17.30 5.31
N MET A 158 -15.59 -17.14 4.91
CA MET A 158 -14.47 -17.89 5.49
C MET A 158 -14.13 -17.42 6.90
N ASP A 159 -14.25 -16.13 7.18
CA ASP A 159 -14.00 -15.54 8.49
C ASP A 159 -14.71 -14.19 8.62
N GLY A 160 -15.86 -14.20 9.29
CA GLY A 160 -16.66 -13.00 9.54
C GLY A 160 -16.05 -11.99 10.53
N THR A 161 -15.00 -12.39 11.26
CA THR A 161 -14.40 -11.57 12.32
C THR A 161 -13.08 -10.90 11.91
N LYS A 162 -12.37 -11.45 10.91
CA LYS A 162 -11.10 -10.90 10.46
C LYS A 162 -11.28 -9.50 9.88
N PRO A 163 -10.53 -8.48 10.39
CA PRO A 163 -10.57 -7.16 9.80
C PRO A 163 -10.12 -7.19 8.35
N LEU A 164 -11.01 -6.76 7.43
CA LEU A 164 -10.77 -6.69 5.98
C LEU A 164 -10.76 -5.26 5.51
N PHE A 165 -9.79 -4.94 4.64
CA PHE A 165 -9.69 -3.66 3.94
C PHE A 165 -9.65 -3.87 2.44
N ILE A 166 -10.17 -2.92 1.68
CA ILE A 166 -10.07 -2.88 0.22
C ILE A 166 -9.05 -1.81 -0.16
N LYS A 167 -8.04 -2.16 -0.97
CA LYS A 167 -7.10 -1.15 -1.49
C LYS A 167 -7.47 -0.74 -2.89
N ILE A 168 -7.79 0.56 -3.05
CA ILE A 168 -8.32 1.15 -4.27
C ILE A 168 -7.27 1.96 -5.05
N ALA A 169 -7.50 2.12 -6.36
CA ALA A 169 -6.70 2.97 -7.22
C ALA A 169 -7.10 4.45 -7.07
N PRO A 170 -6.15 5.38 -7.21
CA PRO A 170 -6.47 6.81 -7.25
C PRO A 170 -7.18 7.23 -8.55
N ASP A 171 -7.12 6.39 -9.58
CA ASP A 171 -7.64 6.66 -10.92
C ASP A 171 -9.15 6.34 -11.04
N LEU A 172 -9.81 5.87 -9.98
CA LEU A 172 -11.26 5.68 -9.94
C LEU A 172 -11.98 7.04 -10.05
N ASN A 173 -13.12 7.05 -10.76
CA ASN A 173 -14.02 8.19 -10.75
C ASN A 173 -14.91 8.20 -9.48
N ASP A 174 -15.70 9.26 -9.30
CA ASP A 174 -16.50 9.43 -8.08
C ASP A 174 -17.57 8.37 -7.92
N GLU A 175 -18.19 7.90 -9.01
CA GLU A 175 -19.18 6.82 -9.02
C GLU A 175 -18.56 5.49 -8.57
N GLN A 176 -17.38 5.16 -9.09
CA GLN A 176 -16.64 3.96 -8.68
C GLN A 176 -16.20 4.02 -7.20
N ILE A 177 -15.83 5.20 -6.71
CA ILE A 177 -15.52 5.41 -5.29
C ILE A 177 -16.79 5.18 -4.44
N ALA A 178 -17.94 5.67 -4.89
CA ALA A 178 -19.23 5.46 -4.23
C ALA A 178 -19.60 3.97 -4.19
N ASP A 179 -19.42 3.25 -5.29
CA ASP A 179 -19.67 1.81 -5.34
C ASP A 179 -18.80 1.02 -4.34
N VAL A 180 -17.52 1.39 -4.22
CA VAL A 180 -16.65 0.78 -3.21
C VAL A 180 -17.13 1.08 -1.80
N ALA A 181 -17.50 2.33 -1.50
CA ALA A 181 -18.01 2.71 -0.18
C ALA A 181 -19.30 1.94 0.17
N ALA A 182 -20.23 1.83 -0.79
CA ALA A 182 -21.45 1.05 -0.62
C ALA A 182 -21.14 -0.42 -0.30
N LEU A 183 -20.22 -1.06 -1.04
CA LEU A 183 -19.82 -2.44 -0.75
C LEU A 183 -19.17 -2.60 0.64
N VAL A 184 -18.37 -1.63 1.07
CA VAL A 184 -17.76 -1.63 2.41
C VAL A 184 -18.84 -1.59 3.49
N ASN A 185 -19.86 -0.76 3.31
CA ASN A 185 -20.99 -0.63 4.24
C ASN A 185 -21.87 -1.88 4.21
N ASP A 186 -22.31 -2.32 3.02
CA ASP A 186 -23.25 -3.44 2.82
C ASP A 186 -22.69 -4.79 3.32
N LEU A 187 -21.38 -5.04 3.13
CA LEU A 187 -20.74 -6.31 3.49
C LEU A 187 -19.97 -6.25 4.83
N ASP A 188 -20.19 -5.22 5.61
CA ASP A 188 -19.55 -5.01 6.92
C ASP A 188 -17.99 -5.12 6.84
N ILE A 189 -17.40 -4.60 5.76
CA ILE A 189 -15.95 -4.54 5.60
C ILE A 189 -15.37 -3.48 6.53
N THR A 190 -14.20 -3.75 7.14
CA THR A 190 -13.59 -2.88 8.15
C THR A 190 -13.28 -1.49 7.60
N GLY A 191 -12.85 -1.39 6.33
CA GLY A 191 -12.57 -0.09 5.73
C GLY A 191 -11.81 -0.13 4.41
N VAL A 192 -11.21 1.00 4.07
CA VAL A 192 -10.56 1.23 2.78
C VAL A 192 -9.11 1.68 2.96
N VAL A 193 -8.22 1.18 2.10
CA VAL A 193 -6.86 1.71 1.92
C VAL A 193 -6.85 2.59 0.66
N ALA A 194 -6.80 3.88 0.83
CA ALA A 194 -6.81 4.88 -0.24
C ALA A 194 -5.49 5.68 -0.24
N THR A 195 -4.61 5.51 -1.25
CA THR A 195 -4.76 4.84 -2.52
C THR A 195 -3.53 4.00 -2.91
N ASN A 196 -3.64 3.23 -4.02
CA ASN A 196 -2.50 2.66 -4.71
C ASN A 196 -1.77 3.76 -5.52
N THR A 197 -0.86 3.37 -6.42
CA THR A 197 -0.18 4.24 -7.37
C THR A 197 -1.09 4.61 -8.55
N THR A 198 -0.83 5.76 -9.20
CA THR A 198 -1.59 6.24 -10.36
C THR A 198 -0.91 5.90 -11.68
N ILE A 199 -1.69 5.76 -12.74
CA ILE A 199 -1.20 5.74 -14.13
C ILE A 199 -1.06 7.15 -14.72
N SER A 200 -1.65 8.15 -14.09
CA SER A 200 -1.48 9.55 -14.48
C SER A 200 -0.03 10.01 -14.30
N ARG A 201 0.41 10.91 -15.16
CA ARG A 201 1.71 11.59 -15.07
C ARG A 201 1.56 13.06 -14.69
N THR A 202 0.33 13.48 -14.37
CA THR A 202 0.03 14.83 -13.90
C THR A 202 0.88 15.18 -12.68
N GLY A 203 1.43 16.39 -12.65
CA GLY A 203 2.28 16.89 -11.56
C GLY A 203 3.76 16.52 -11.68
N LEU A 204 4.17 15.74 -12.69
CA LEU A 204 5.58 15.55 -13.00
C LEU A 204 6.13 16.76 -13.75
N LYS A 205 7.37 17.16 -13.43
CA LYS A 205 8.11 18.18 -14.19
C LYS A 205 8.41 17.72 -15.63
N GLN A 206 8.68 16.44 -15.78
CA GLN A 206 8.91 15.79 -17.07
C GLN A 206 8.50 14.32 -16.99
N ASP A 207 7.72 13.86 -17.95
CA ASP A 207 7.41 12.42 -18.07
C ASP A 207 8.64 11.67 -18.59
N PRO A 208 9.17 10.69 -17.85
CA PRO A 208 10.33 9.92 -18.29
C PRO A 208 10.00 8.85 -19.34
N GLY A 209 8.74 8.74 -19.79
CA GLY A 209 8.29 7.72 -20.73
C GLY A 209 8.31 6.29 -20.17
N GLN A 210 8.30 6.13 -18.83
CA GLN A 210 8.30 4.81 -18.19
C GLN A 210 6.88 4.35 -17.87
N GLU A 211 6.58 3.11 -18.22
CA GLU A 211 5.35 2.45 -17.80
C GLU A 211 5.38 2.09 -16.31
N GLY A 212 4.19 1.96 -15.70
CA GLY A 212 4.01 1.58 -14.31
C GLY A 212 3.24 2.59 -13.49
N GLY A 213 3.10 2.30 -12.21
CA GLY A 213 2.40 3.17 -11.26
C GLY A 213 3.31 4.27 -10.70
N LEU A 214 2.86 5.52 -10.78
CA LEU A 214 3.50 6.69 -10.18
C LEU A 214 3.08 6.84 -8.72
N SER A 215 4.07 7.10 -7.85
CA SER A 215 3.89 7.37 -6.42
C SER A 215 4.78 8.53 -5.97
N GLY A 216 4.57 9.05 -4.78
CA GLY A 216 5.32 10.18 -4.23
C GLY A 216 4.57 11.49 -4.29
N ALA A 217 5.27 12.63 -4.15
CA ALA A 217 4.68 13.94 -4.02
C ALA A 217 3.63 14.30 -5.10
N PRO A 218 3.80 13.95 -6.38
CA PRO A 218 2.79 14.24 -7.41
C PRO A 218 1.41 13.62 -7.14
N LEU A 219 1.35 12.52 -6.39
CA LEU A 219 0.09 11.85 -6.05
C LEU A 219 -0.65 12.51 -4.87
N ALA A 220 -0.04 13.45 -4.14
CA ALA A 220 -0.58 14.00 -2.90
C ALA A 220 -1.97 14.61 -3.05
N GLY A 221 -2.17 15.44 -4.06
CA GLY A 221 -3.45 16.10 -4.34
C GLY A 221 -4.56 15.08 -4.56
N ARG A 222 -4.39 14.16 -5.52
CA ARG A 222 -5.41 13.16 -5.84
C ARG A 222 -5.69 12.21 -4.68
N SER A 223 -4.67 11.82 -3.92
CA SER A 223 -4.88 10.98 -2.74
C SER A 223 -5.71 11.68 -1.65
N ARG A 224 -5.58 13.01 -1.48
CA ARG A 224 -6.43 13.81 -0.60
C ARG A 224 -7.88 13.89 -1.09
N GLU A 225 -8.09 14.09 -2.39
CA GLU A 225 -9.42 14.11 -2.98
C GLU A 225 -10.14 12.78 -2.75
N VAL A 226 -9.47 11.65 -3.03
CA VAL A 226 -10.04 10.32 -2.81
C VAL A 226 -10.32 10.07 -1.34
N LEU A 227 -9.44 10.52 -0.42
CA LEU A 227 -9.70 10.45 1.02
C LEU A 227 -10.98 11.19 1.41
N ALA A 228 -11.17 12.42 0.93
CA ALA A 228 -12.37 13.21 1.21
C ALA A 228 -13.63 12.53 0.67
N LEU A 229 -13.60 12.07 -0.58
CA LEU A 229 -14.73 11.41 -1.23
C LEU A 229 -15.13 10.12 -0.52
N ILE A 230 -14.17 9.26 -0.19
CA ILE A 230 -14.47 7.98 0.48
C ILE A 230 -14.97 8.21 1.91
N ARG A 231 -14.40 9.18 2.64
CA ARG A 231 -14.82 9.50 4.01
C ARG A 231 -16.25 9.99 4.10
N GLN A 232 -16.72 10.75 3.12
CA GLN A 232 -18.09 11.25 3.05
C GLN A 232 -19.13 10.16 2.83
N GLN A 233 -18.73 9.01 2.28
CA GLN A 233 -19.65 7.94 1.87
C GLN A 233 -19.59 6.71 2.77
N LEU A 234 -18.55 6.58 3.59
CA LEU A 234 -18.43 5.49 4.54
C LEU A 234 -19.25 5.74 5.80
N ASP A 235 -19.91 4.70 6.29
CA ASP A 235 -20.60 4.73 7.58
C ASP A 235 -19.66 5.04 8.74
N ALA A 236 -20.23 5.58 9.82
CA ALA A 236 -19.49 5.82 11.04
C ALA A 236 -18.85 4.53 11.56
N GLY A 237 -17.58 4.61 11.98
CA GLY A 237 -16.82 3.46 12.47
C GLY A 237 -16.05 2.69 11.38
N ARG A 238 -16.26 2.97 10.10
CA ARG A 238 -15.40 2.41 9.04
C ARG A 238 -14.05 3.12 9.03
N THR A 239 -12.98 2.35 8.91
CA THR A 239 -11.60 2.85 8.96
C THR A 239 -11.09 3.24 7.59
N VAL A 240 -10.45 4.40 7.48
CA VAL A 240 -9.71 4.79 6.28
C VAL A 240 -8.20 4.82 6.56
N ILE A 241 -7.47 3.96 5.87
CA ILE A 241 -6.01 4.00 5.84
C ILE A 241 -5.59 4.79 4.60
N ASN A 242 -5.08 6.01 4.80
CA ASN A 242 -4.68 6.83 3.66
C ASN A 242 -3.21 6.58 3.28
N VAL A 243 -2.94 6.49 1.99
CA VAL A 243 -1.60 6.30 1.41
C VAL A 243 -1.48 6.96 0.05
N GLY A 244 -0.32 7.54 -0.22
CA GLY A 244 0.00 8.22 -1.48
C GLY A 244 0.29 9.70 -1.28
N GLY A 245 1.50 10.10 -1.68
CA GLY A 245 1.93 11.49 -1.61
C GLY A 245 2.37 12.01 -0.25
N ILE A 246 2.35 11.21 0.80
CA ILE A 246 2.83 11.60 2.13
C ILE A 246 4.36 11.65 2.10
N HIS A 247 4.93 12.85 2.08
CA HIS A 247 6.36 13.09 1.89
C HIS A 247 7.01 13.88 3.03
N ASP A 248 6.22 14.44 3.95
CA ASP A 248 6.67 15.12 5.17
C ASP A 248 5.65 15.00 6.31
N GLU A 249 5.98 15.60 7.44
CA GLU A 249 5.20 15.58 8.67
C GLU A 249 3.92 16.44 8.58
N GLU A 250 3.94 17.50 7.80
CA GLU A 250 2.81 18.41 7.59
C GLU A 250 1.73 17.69 6.76
N GLU A 251 2.15 17.07 5.66
CA GLU A 251 1.26 16.28 4.82
C GLU A 251 0.62 15.13 5.61
N ALA A 252 1.39 14.48 6.49
CA ALA A 252 0.87 13.43 7.35
C ALA A 252 -0.23 13.95 8.29
N ARG A 253 -0.01 15.08 8.96
CA ARG A 253 -1.04 15.71 9.83
C ARG A 253 -2.29 16.08 9.05
N ALA A 254 -2.12 16.66 7.85
CA ALA A 254 -3.23 17.07 7.00
C ALA A 254 -4.17 15.87 6.68
N ARG A 255 -3.62 14.64 6.52
CA ARG A 255 -4.43 13.45 6.28
C ARG A 255 -5.34 13.10 7.45
N PHE A 256 -4.85 13.22 8.70
CA PHE A 256 -5.68 12.99 9.88
C PHE A 256 -6.77 14.06 10.03
N VAL A 257 -6.43 15.34 9.78
CA VAL A 257 -7.42 16.43 9.78
C VAL A 257 -8.51 16.18 8.74
N GLN A 258 -8.18 15.57 7.60
CA GLN A 258 -9.12 15.20 6.55
C GLN A 258 -9.90 13.90 6.80
N GLY A 259 -9.70 13.25 7.93
CA GLY A 259 -10.46 12.07 8.31
C GLY A 259 -9.81 10.72 8.02
N ALA A 260 -8.50 10.67 7.79
CA ALA A 260 -7.77 9.40 7.82
C ALA A 260 -7.65 8.92 9.27
N ASP A 261 -7.92 7.64 9.51
CA ASP A 261 -7.72 7.00 10.82
C ASP A 261 -6.28 6.50 10.96
N LEU A 262 -5.69 6.04 9.87
CA LEU A 262 -4.31 5.56 9.77
C LEU A 262 -3.68 6.05 8.46
N ILE A 263 -2.35 6.05 8.42
CA ILE A 263 -1.60 6.35 7.20
C ILE A 263 -0.56 5.27 6.89
N GLN A 264 -0.22 5.15 5.61
CA GLN A 264 0.91 4.34 5.15
C GLN A 264 1.88 5.20 4.33
N VAL A 265 3.17 4.93 4.47
CA VAL A 265 4.23 5.62 3.74
C VAL A 265 5.12 4.63 3.01
N TYR A 266 5.55 4.97 1.80
CA TYR A 266 6.53 4.21 1.02
C TYR A 266 7.53 5.14 0.34
N THR A 267 7.11 5.92 -0.65
CA THR A 267 7.99 6.83 -1.40
C THR A 267 8.57 7.92 -0.50
N GLY A 268 7.77 8.46 0.42
CA GLY A 268 8.25 9.39 1.43
C GLY A 268 9.37 8.79 2.28
N TRP A 269 9.29 7.51 2.63
CA TRP A 269 10.36 6.81 3.33
C TRP A 269 11.62 6.67 2.48
N VAL A 270 11.51 6.32 1.19
CA VAL A 270 12.68 6.25 0.28
C VAL A 270 13.43 7.58 0.22
N TYR A 271 12.73 8.71 0.21
CA TYR A 271 13.35 10.03 0.17
C TYR A 271 13.73 10.59 1.53
N GLY A 272 12.93 10.31 2.55
CA GLY A 272 13.09 10.81 3.92
C GLY A 272 14.08 10.02 4.78
N GLY A 273 14.41 8.78 4.38
CA GLY A 273 15.35 7.90 5.06
C GLY A 273 14.74 7.02 6.16
N PRO A 274 15.56 6.16 6.80
CA PRO A 274 15.09 5.13 7.73
C PRO A 274 14.30 5.63 8.94
N ASP A 275 14.56 6.86 9.39
CA ASP A 275 13.90 7.49 10.52
C ASP A 275 12.56 8.18 10.15
N PHE A 276 12.21 8.26 8.86
CA PHE A 276 11.02 8.95 8.38
C PHE A 276 9.72 8.44 9.02
N PRO A 277 9.42 7.12 9.10
CA PRO A 277 8.19 6.67 9.75
C PRO A 277 8.11 7.06 11.23
N ALA A 278 9.24 7.04 11.95
CA ALA A 278 9.27 7.43 13.36
C ALA A 278 9.08 8.95 13.54
N ARG A 279 9.58 9.79 12.62
CA ARG A 279 9.32 11.24 12.62
C ARG A 279 7.84 11.52 12.37
N ILE A 280 7.24 10.87 11.38
CA ILE A 280 5.81 10.97 11.09
C ILE A 280 4.98 10.58 12.33
N ALA A 281 5.28 9.43 12.95
CA ALA A 281 4.54 8.98 14.14
C ALA A 281 4.61 9.99 15.29
N ARG A 282 5.79 10.55 15.56
CA ARG A 282 5.93 11.61 16.58
C ARG A 282 5.17 12.88 16.22
N ALA A 283 5.22 13.27 14.96
CA ALA A 283 4.53 14.47 14.49
C ALA A 283 3.00 14.38 14.64
N ILE A 284 2.45 13.21 14.44
CA ILE A 284 1.00 12.95 14.59
C ILE A 284 0.61 12.88 16.07
N ALA A 285 1.45 12.25 16.91
CA ALA A 285 1.19 12.12 18.34
C ALA A 285 1.30 13.46 19.10
N SER A 286 1.99 14.45 18.55
CA SER A 286 2.12 15.78 19.17
C SER A 286 0.85 16.58 18.94
N PRO A 287 0.21 17.14 20.00
CA PRO A 287 -0.93 18.02 19.82
C PRO A 287 -0.55 19.22 18.91
N VAL A 288 -1.42 19.54 17.99
CA VAL A 288 -1.31 20.81 17.21
C VAL A 288 -1.54 21.92 18.24
N LEU A 289 -0.48 22.64 18.63
CA LEU A 289 -0.64 23.86 19.40
C LEU A 289 -1.42 24.84 18.51
N PRO A 290 -2.55 25.38 18.97
CA PRO A 290 -3.25 26.42 18.22
C PRO A 290 -2.32 27.61 18.06
N SER A 291 -2.12 28.04 16.80
CA SER A 291 -1.38 29.25 16.42
C SER A 291 -2.11 30.50 16.88
#